data_31938f358650030d1017ef5c165777cf
#
_entry.id   31938f358650030d1017ef5c165777cf
#
_cell.length_a   1.000
_cell.length_b   1.000
_cell.length_c   1.000
_cell.angle_alpha   90.00
_cell.angle_beta   90.00
_cell.angle_gamma   90.00
#
_symmetry.space_group_name_H-M   'P 1'
#
loop_
_entity.id
_entity.type
_entity.pdbx_description
1 polymer ?
#
loop_
_entity_poly.entity_id
_entity_poly.type
_entity_poly.pdbx_seq_one_letter_code
_entity_poly.pdbx_strand_id
1 'polypeptide(L)'
;MKDLMFPVGISNFEKIREGGYYYIDKTNLISELLSGGIAEVTLITRPRRFGKSLGMSTLANFLDITKDSKQMFEGLAISQNTELCQKWMNQCPVVFFSFKDTDGLTFESAYGMLCMKLAFAFQDYQFLLDDDAISDDDKGIFKRILGRTASMDETKSCFLLLTRMLEIHFKKSAVVILDEYDAVSYTHLRAHETSAHL
;
A
#
# COMPACT_ATOMS: atom_id res chain seq x y z
N MET A 1 -19.15 31.83 -0.13
CA MET A 1 -19.23 30.36 -0.18
C MET A 1 -17.86 29.88 -0.64
N LYS A 2 -17.18 28.98 0.10
CA LYS A 2 -15.97 28.35 -0.45
C LYS A 2 -16.43 27.47 -1.63
N ASP A 3 -15.84 27.66 -2.81
CA ASP A 3 -16.13 26.83 -3.95
C ASP A 3 -15.79 25.38 -3.61
N LEU A 4 -16.73 24.47 -3.81
CA LEU A 4 -16.57 23.04 -3.53
C LEU A 4 -15.65 22.45 -4.58
N MET A 5 -14.41 22.13 -4.22
CA MET A 5 -13.47 21.44 -5.11
C MET A 5 -13.68 19.94 -5.07
N PHE A 6 -14.02 19.33 -6.21
CA PHE A 6 -14.17 17.87 -6.30
C PHE A 6 -12.85 17.19 -6.67
N PRO A 7 -12.47 16.08 -6.02
CA PRO A 7 -11.21 15.39 -6.27
C PRO A 7 -11.30 14.48 -7.50
N VAL A 8 -11.47 15.05 -8.69
CA VAL A 8 -11.59 14.28 -9.94
C VAL A 8 -10.26 13.58 -10.24
N GLY A 9 -10.28 12.24 -10.28
CA GLY A 9 -9.09 11.42 -10.55
C GLY A 9 -8.10 11.30 -9.39
N ILE A 10 -8.39 11.87 -8.23
CA ILE A 10 -7.52 11.77 -7.04
C ILE A 10 -8.00 10.62 -6.16
N SER A 11 -7.14 9.63 -5.92
CA SER A 11 -7.38 8.50 -5.02
C SER A 11 -6.46 8.50 -3.79
N ASN A 12 -5.62 9.52 -3.64
CA ASN A 12 -4.75 9.70 -2.48
C ASN A 12 -5.48 10.53 -1.41
N PHE A 13 -5.71 9.92 -0.24
CA PHE A 13 -6.45 10.52 0.86
C PHE A 13 -5.77 11.79 1.42
N GLU A 14 -4.47 11.73 1.62
CA GLU A 14 -3.66 12.85 2.11
C GLU A 14 -3.81 14.09 1.21
N LYS A 15 -3.63 13.92 -0.11
CA LYS A 15 -3.84 15.01 -1.08
C LYS A 15 -5.25 15.58 -1.05
N ILE A 16 -6.25 14.75 -0.81
CA ILE A 16 -7.65 15.21 -0.72
C ILE A 16 -7.83 16.07 0.53
N ARG A 17 -7.31 15.64 1.68
CA ARG A 17 -7.49 16.35 2.94
C ARG A 17 -6.67 17.65 3.00
N GLU A 18 -5.42 17.61 2.60
CA GLU A 18 -4.52 18.76 2.55
C GLU A 18 -4.96 19.80 1.51
N GLY A 19 -5.41 19.33 0.36
CA GLY A 19 -5.91 20.19 -0.72
C GLY A 19 -7.28 20.80 -0.45
N GLY A 20 -7.95 20.44 0.67
CA GLY A 20 -9.28 20.95 1.00
C GLY A 20 -10.38 20.54 0.03
N TYR A 21 -10.19 19.42 -0.67
CA TYR A 21 -11.19 18.86 -1.57
C TYR A 21 -12.39 18.30 -0.81
N TYR A 22 -13.53 18.27 -1.48
CA TYR A 22 -14.73 17.63 -0.92
C TYR A 22 -14.48 16.13 -0.75
N TYR A 23 -14.62 15.65 0.47
CA TYR A 23 -14.44 14.25 0.85
C TYR A 23 -15.77 13.66 1.35
N ILE A 24 -16.23 12.61 0.69
CA ILE A 24 -17.36 11.82 1.20
C ILE A 24 -16.81 10.86 2.23
N ASP A 25 -17.15 11.10 3.49
CA ASP A 25 -16.65 10.30 4.60
C ASP A 25 -17.13 8.85 4.54
N LYS A 26 -16.18 7.93 4.42
CA LYS A 26 -16.39 6.48 4.47
C LYS A 26 -15.48 5.83 5.53
N THR A 27 -14.99 6.61 6.50
CA THR A 27 -14.05 6.12 7.51
C THR A 27 -14.65 5.11 8.47
N ASN A 28 -15.97 4.91 8.49
CA ASN A 28 -16.61 3.79 9.19
C ASN A 28 -16.07 2.43 8.72
N LEU A 29 -15.59 2.31 7.48
CA LEU A 29 -14.90 1.12 6.99
C LEU A 29 -13.71 0.73 7.89
N ILE A 30 -12.97 1.71 8.40
CA ILE A 30 -11.86 1.48 9.33
C ILE A 30 -12.37 0.83 10.61
N SER A 31 -13.48 1.35 11.16
CA SER A 31 -14.11 0.78 12.35
C SER A 31 -14.56 -0.67 12.11
N GLU A 32 -15.18 -0.94 10.97
CA GLU A 32 -15.63 -2.29 10.60
C GLU A 32 -14.45 -3.27 10.50
N LEU A 33 -13.34 -2.84 9.86
CA LEU A 33 -12.15 -3.67 9.68
C LEU A 33 -11.39 -3.96 10.99
N LEU A 34 -11.40 -3.01 11.93
CA LEU A 34 -10.54 -3.09 13.12
C LEU A 34 -11.29 -3.46 14.41
N SER A 35 -12.64 -3.46 14.42
CA SER A 35 -13.45 -3.75 15.63
C SER A 35 -13.21 -5.14 16.22
N GLY A 36 -12.91 -6.13 15.38
CA GLY A 36 -12.56 -7.50 15.80
C GLY A 36 -11.05 -7.75 15.97
N GLY A 37 -10.22 -6.74 15.79
CA GLY A 37 -8.78 -6.87 15.57
C GLY A 37 -8.46 -6.97 14.08
N ILE A 38 -7.17 -6.90 13.73
CA ILE A 38 -6.74 -7.05 12.33
C ILE A 38 -6.86 -8.54 11.96
N ALA A 39 -7.65 -8.85 10.95
CA ALA A 39 -7.71 -10.18 10.36
C ALA A 39 -6.40 -10.47 9.60
N GLU A 40 -6.00 -11.75 9.57
CA GLU A 40 -4.78 -12.17 8.86
C GLU A 40 -4.82 -11.78 7.37
N VAL A 41 -5.98 -11.94 6.75
CA VAL A 41 -6.24 -11.51 5.36
C VAL A 41 -7.64 -10.91 5.26
N THR A 42 -7.74 -9.73 4.64
CA THR A 42 -9.02 -9.11 4.33
C THR A 42 -9.10 -8.79 2.84
N LEU A 43 -10.11 -9.32 2.17
CA LEU A 43 -10.36 -9.05 0.75
C LEU A 43 -11.47 -7.99 0.62
N ILE A 44 -11.15 -6.84 0.04
CA ILE A 44 -12.11 -5.77 -0.23
C ILE A 44 -12.56 -5.84 -1.69
N THR A 45 -13.74 -6.38 -1.92
CA THR A 45 -14.36 -6.46 -3.24
C THR A 45 -15.38 -5.34 -3.42
N ARG A 46 -15.15 -4.46 -4.39
CA ARG A 46 -16.11 -3.41 -4.78
C ARG A 46 -16.04 -3.18 -6.29
N PRO A 47 -17.13 -2.78 -6.95
CA PRO A 47 -17.09 -2.43 -8.36
C PRO A 47 -16.07 -1.32 -8.66
N ARG A 48 -15.64 -1.21 -9.92
CA ARG A 48 -14.77 -0.10 -10.35
C ARG A 48 -15.44 1.25 -10.05
N ARG A 49 -14.65 2.27 -9.70
CA ARG A 49 -15.09 3.64 -9.36
C ARG A 49 -15.87 3.79 -8.04
N PHE A 50 -15.93 2.76 -7.20
CA PHE A 50 -16.56 2.83 -5.86
C PHE A 50 -15.58 3.25 -4.74
N GLY A 51 -14.41 3.77 -5.10
CA GLY A 51 -13.45 4.34 -4.15
C GLY A 51 -12.60 3.31 -3.40
N LYS A 52 -12.32 2.13 -3.98
CA LYS A 52 -11.41 1.12 -3.40
C LYS A 52 -10.05 1.72 -3.05
N SER A 53 -9.34 2.25 -4.05
CA SER A 53 -8.00 2.84 -3.87
C SER A 53 -7.99 3.97 -2.85
N LEU A 54 -9.04 4.82 -2.84
CA LEU A 54 -9.17 5.88 -1.85
C LEU A 54 -9.38 5.29 -0.44
N GLY A 55 -10.25 4.28 -0.29
CA GLY A 55 -10.47 3.59 0.99
C GLY A 55 -9.19 2.94 1.52
N MET A 56 -8.41 2.29 0.65
CA MET A 56 -7.11 1.70 0.99
C MET A 56 -6.08 2.77 1.36
N SER A 57 -6.04 3.90 0.62
CA SER A 57 -5.20 5.04 0.96
C SER A 57 -5.61 5.66 2.31
N THR A 58 -6.92 5.74 2.60
CA THR A 58 -7.43 6.20 3.89
C THR A 58 -6.98 5.27 5.03
N LEU A 59 -7.11 3.96 4.85
CA LEU A 59 -6.68 2.97 5.84
C LEU A 59 -5.15 3.02 6.07
N ALA A 60 -4.36 3.12 4.98
CA ALA A 60 -2.91 3.25 5.07
C ALA A 60 -2.51 4.47 5.90
N ASN A 61 -3.06 5.65 5.60
CA ASN A 61 -2.78 6.86 6.36
C ASN A 61 -3.23 6.77 7.83
N PHE A 62 -4.31 6.03 8.12
CA PHE A 62 -4.77 5.84 9.49
C PHE A 62 -3.82 4.98 10.32
N LEU A 63 -3.30 3.90 9.74
CA LEU A 63 -2.48 2.91 10.47
C LEU A 63 -1.00 3.29 10.55
N ASP A 64 -0.46 3.99 9.56
CA ASP A 64 0.97 4.15 9.33
C ASP A 64 1.68 4.84 10.50
N ILE A 65 2.57 4.10 11.16
CA ILE A 65 3.36 4.53 12.32
C ILE A 65 4.36 5.65 11.98
N THR A 66 4.70 5.82 10.72
CA THR A 66 5.64 6.87 10.26
C THR A 66 4.97 8.23 10.08
N LYS A 67 3.64 8.29 10.24
CA LYS A 67 2.83 9.50 10.02
C LYS A 67 2.26 10.09 11.31
N ASP A 68 1.89 11.36 11.26
CA ASP A 68 0.98 11.99 12.21
C ASP A 68 -0.30 12.38 11.48
N SER A 69 -1.27 11.49 11.52
CA SER A 69 -2.50 11.60 10.74
C SER A 69 -3.66 12.24 11.50
N LYS A 70 -3.48 12.62 12.77
CA LYS A 70 -4.56 13.10 13.64
C LYS A 70 -5.35 14.25 13.01
N GLN A 71 -4.67 15.27 12.51
CA GLN A 71 -5.31 16.42 11.89
C GLN A 71 -6.05 16.04 10.60
N MET A 72 -5.50 15.09 9.84
CA MET A 72 -6.08 14.61 8.59
C MET A 72 -7.43 13.91 8.80
N PHE A 73 -7.62 13.24 9.96
CA PHE A 73 -8.86 12.54 10.31
C PHE A 73 -9.81 13.39 11.16
N GLU A 74 -9.44 14.61 11.55
CA GLU A 74 -10.30 15.49 12.34
C GLU A 74 -11.63 15.76 11.63
N GLY A 75 -12.74 15.65 12.39
CA GLY A 75 -14.10 15.85 11.89
C GLY A 75 -14.67 14.69 11.08
N LEU A 76 -13.93 13.59 10.86
CA LEU A 76 -14.44 12.37 10.22
C LEU A 76 -15.05 11.41 11.24
N ALA A 77 -15.93 10.51 10.75
CA ALA A 77 -16.67 9.57 11.61
C ALA A 77 -15.74 8.73 12.51
N ILE A 78 -14.60 8.26 11.98
CA ILE A 78 -13.63 7.47 12.73
C ILE A 78 -13.05 8.25 13.92
N SER A 79 -12.93 9.57 13.85
CA SER A 79 -12.37 10.38 14.93
C SER A 79 -13.26 10.42 16.17
N GLN A 80 -14.53 10.05 16.05
CA GLN A 80 -15.47 9.89 17.17
C GLN A 80 -15.20 8.61 17.98
N ASN A 81 -14.55 7.61 17.37
CA ASN A 81 -14.17 6.37 18.06
C ASN A 81 -12.78 6.52 18.70
N THR A 82 -12.75 7.16 19.86
CA THR A 82 -11.50 7.50 20.57
C THR A 82 -10.71 6.25 20.97
N GLU A 83 -11.38 5.17 21.37
CA GLU A 83 -10.73 3.91 21.76
C GLU A 83 -10.00 3.30 20.56
N LEU A 84 -10.66 3.24 19.40
CA LEU A 84 -10.06 2.69 18.19
C LEU A 84 -8.92 3.57 17.68
N CYS A 85 -9.08 4.88 17.74
CA CYS A 85 -8.01 5.82 17.38
C CYS A 85 -6.78 5.66 18.29
N GLN A 86 -6.97 5.57 19.61
CA GLN A 86 -5.86 5.34 20.54
C GLN A 86 -5.12 4.03 20.29
N LYS A 87 -5.85 2.99 19.93
CA LYS A 87 -5.30 1.65 19.71
C LYS A 87 -4.58 1.51 18.37
N TRP A 88 -5.07 2.14 17.30
CA TRP A 88 -4.64 1.82 15.95
C TRP A 88 -4.09 2.99 15.13
N MET A 89 -4.50 4.25 15.42
CA MET A 89 -4.05 5.39 14.63
C MET A 89 -2.55 5.60 14.78
N ASN A 90 -1.83 5.52 13.65
CA ASN A 90 -0.38 5.64 13.57
C ASN A 90 0.37 4.63 14.47
N GLN A 91 -0.15 3.41 14.59
CA GLN A 91 0.42 2.38 15.45
C GLN A 91 1.05 1.19 14.70
N CYS A 92 0.88 1.06 13.40
CA CYS A 92 1.36 -0.08 12.63
C CYS A 92 2.35 0.37 11.55
N PRO A 93 3.45 -0.35 11.32
CA PRO A 93 4.19 -0.20 10.07
C PRO A 93 3.26 -0.60 8.91
N VAL A 94 3.21 0.21 7.84
CA VAL A 94 2.34 -0.05 6.69
C VAL A 94 3.17 -0.13 5.42
N VAL A 95 2.92 -1.16 4.62
CA VAL A 95 3.39 -1.27 3.24
C VAL A 95 2.20 -1.09 2.31
N PHE A 96 2.13 0.04 1.63
CA PHE A 96 1.11 0.29 0.62
C PHE A 96 1.68 0.11 -0.78
N PHE A 97 1.11 -0.80 -1.57
CA PHE A 97 1.55 -1.04 -2.93
C PHE A 97 0.37 -1.19 -3.88
N SER A 98 0.44 -0.52 -5.04
CA SER A 98 -0.55 -0.64 -6.10
C SER A 98 0.05 -1.26 -7.35
N PHE A 99 -0.58 -2.34 -7.84
CA PHE A 99 -0.23 -2.97 -9.10
C PHE A 99 -0.81 -2.23 -10.32
N LYS A 100 -1.47 -1.10 -10.12
CA LYS A 100 -1.97 -0.28 -11.20
C LYS A 100 -0.87 0.02 -12.22
N ASP A 101 -1.17 -0.05 -13.51
CA ASP A 101 -0.24 0.23 -14.60
C ASP A 101 1.05 -0.66 -14.57
N THR A 102 0.94 -1.91 -14.10
CA THR A 102 2.01 -2.93 -14.19
C THR A 102 1.82 -3.85 -15.40
N ASP A 103 1.12 -3.40 -16.41
CA ASP A 103 0.87 -4.12 -17.64
C ASP A 103 2.00 -3.94 -18.65
N GLY A 104 2.10 -4.87 -19.59
CA GLY A 104 3.08 -4.83 -20.68
C GLY A 104 2.65 -5.77 -21.80
N LEU A 105 3.13 -5.52 -23.01
CA LEU A 105 2.84 -6.39 -24.18
C LEU A 105 3.53 -7.75 -24.08
N THR A 106 4.63 -7.84 -23.32
CA THR A 106 5.36 -9.08 -23.05
C THR A 106 5.56 -9.24 -21.55
N PHE A 107 5.87 -10.48 -21.12
CA PHE A 107 6.21 -10.77 -19.73
C PHE A 107 7.39 -9.90 -19.26
N GLU A 108 8.42 -9.78 -20.07
CA GLU A 108 9.63 -9.01 -19.75
C GLU A 108 9.32 -7.55 -19.50
N SER A 109 8.43 -6.96 -20.33
CA SER A 109 8.04 -5.54 -20.15
C SER A 109 7.19 -5.34 -18.90
N ALA A 110 6.22 -6.22 -18.63
CA ALA A 110 5.40 -6.18 -17.42
C ALA A 110 6.24 -6.40 -16.15
N TYR A 111 7.17 -7.37 -16.19
CA TYR A 111 8.09 -7.64 -15.09
C TYR A 111 9.04 -6.48 -14.83
N GLY A 112 9.57 -5.87 -15.89
CA GLY A 112 10.40 -4.66 -15.79
C GLY A 112 9.66 -3.49 -15.13
N MET A 113 8.38 -3.29 -15.49
CA MET A 113 7.52 -2.28 -14.83
C MET A 113 7.28 -2.61 -13.36
N LEU A 114 7.04 -3.89 -13.01
CA LEU A 114 6.91 -4.32 -11.62
C LEU A 114 8.17 -4.03 -10.82
N CYS A 115 9.34 -4.41 -11.34
CA CYS A 115 10.63 -4.15 -10.67
C CYS A 115 10.88 -2.66 -10.46
N MET A 116 10.51 -1.82 -11.43
CA MET A 116 10.61 -0.36 -11.29
C MET A 116 9.70 0.17 -10.18
N LYS A 117 8.46 -0.27 -10.13
CA LYS A 117 7.51 0.13 -9.08
C LYS A 117 7.93 -0.34 -7.69
N LEU A 118 8.43 -1.56 -7.58
CA LEU A 118 8.98 -2.07 -6.34
C LEU A 118 10.17 -1.23 -5.88
N ALA A 119 11.08 -0.88 -6.79
CA ALA A 119 12.21 -0.02 -6.46
C ALA A 119 11.74 1.34 -5.92
N PHE A 120 10.73 1.97 -6.53
CA PHE A 120 10.15 3.22 -6.02
C PHE A 120 9.48 3.02 -4.65
N ALA A 121 8.71 1.95 -4.45
CA ALA A 121 8.10 1.69 -3.16
C ALA A 121 9.13 1.46 -2.04
N PHE A 122 10.26 0.80 -2.35
CA PHE A 122 11.34 0.55 -1.40
C PHE A 122 12.11 1.82 -1.02
N GLN A 123 12.06 2.87 -1.86
CA GLN A 123 12.71 4.16 -1.53
C GLN A 123 12.19 4.78 -0.23
N ASP A 124 10.91 4.61 0.06
CA ASP A 124 10.28 5.16 1.26
C ASP A 124 10.76 4.46 2.55
N TYR A 125 11.40 3.29 2.43
CA TYR A 125 11.86 2.46 3.55
C TYR A 125 13.39 2.39 3.66
N GLN A 126 14.15 3.28 3.01
CA GLN A 126 15.62 3.25 3.03
C GLN A 126 16.22 3.42 4.43
N PHE A 127 15.48 4.05 5.36
CA PHE A 127 15.88 4.17 6.76
C PHE A 127 16.16 2.81 7.44
N LEU A 128 15.57 1.71 6.93
CA LEU A 128 15.83 0.36 7.43
C LEU A 128 17.27 -0.11 7.18
N LEU A 129 17.97 0.48 6.21
CA LEU A 129 19.37 0.15 5.91
C LEU A 129 20.32 0.61 7.02
N ASP A 130 19.92 1.60 7.82
CA ASP A 130 20.72 2.17 8.91
C ASP A 130 20.46 1.47 10.25
N ASP A 131 19.54 0.50 10.30
CA ASP A 131 19.22 -0.23 11.53
C ASP A 131 20.16 -1.45 11.71
N ASP A 132 20.99 -1.42 12.73
CA ASP A 132 21.95 -2.49 13.04
C ASP A 132 21.30 -3.83 13.46
N ALA A 133 20.01 -3.81 13.83
CA ALA A 133 19.29 -5.03 14.16
C ALA A 133 18.89 -5.86 12.91
N ILE A 134 18.95 -5.26 11.73
CA ILE A 134 18.63 -5.89 10.45
C ILE A 134 19.91 -6.52 9.88
N SER A 135 19.81 -7.77 9.43
CA SER A 135 20.94 -8.52 8.89
C SER A 135 21.52 -7.89 7.60
N ASP A 136 22.82 -8.05 7.38
CA ASP A 136 23.46 -7.60 6.15
C ASP A 136 22.92 -8.31 4.90
N ASP A 137 22.48 -9.56 5.04
CA ASP A 137 21.85 -10.31 3.94
C ASP A 137 20.53 -9.67 3.51
N ASP A 138 19.67 -9.30 4.47
CA ASP A 138 18.41 -8.62 4.20
C ASP A 138 18.64 -7.23 3.58
N LYS A 139 19.58 -6.48 4.12
CA LYS A 139 20.02 -5.19 3.54
C LYS A 139 20.57 -5.37 2.13
N GLY A 140 21.28 -6.46 1.87
CA GLY A 140 21.80 -6.82 0.56
C GLY A 140 20.67 -7.04 -0.46
N ILE A 141 19.65 -7.84 -0.10
CA ILE A 141 18.48 -8.07 -0.96
C ILE A 141 17.71 -6.76 -1.18
N PHE A 142 17.48 -5.98 -0.13
CA PHE A 142 16.82 -4.68 -0.20
C PHE A 142 17.54 -3.74 -1.21
N LYS A 143 18.85 -3.65 -1.15
CA LYS A 143 19.66 -2.84 -2.09
C LYS A 143 19.54 -3.36 -3.53
N ARG A 144 19.48 -4.68 -3.75
CA ARG A 144 19.26 -5.24 -5.09
C ARG A 144 17.87 -4.93 -5.65
N ILE A 145 16.82 -4.91 -4.81
CA ILE A 145 15.48 -4.48 -5.22
C ILE A 145 15.50 -2.99 -5.61
N LEU A 146 16.09 -2.12 -4.80
CA LEU A 146 16.26 -0.69 -5.13
C LEU A 146 17.02 -0.49 -6.45
N GLY A 147 18.09 -1.25 -6.67
CA GLY A 147 18.90 -1.20 -7.89
C GLY A 147 18.31 -1.92 -9.08
N ARG A 148 17.15 -2.60 -8.93
CA ARG A 148 16.49 -3.44 -9.96
C ARG A 148 17.41 -4.56 -10.47
N THR A 149 18.25 -5.10 -9.60
CA THR A 149 19.19 -6.20 -9.87
C THR A 149 18.83 -7.45 -9.07
N ALA A 150 17.71 -7.41 -8.35
CA ALA A 150 17.19 -8.56 -7.62
C ALA A 150 16.83 -9.72 -8.56
N SER A 151 17.07 -10.94 -8.14
CA SER A 151 16.61 -12.13 -8.83
C SER A 151 15.07 -12.22 -8.84
N MET A 152 14.51 -13.07 -9.68
CA MET A 152 13.07 -13.28 -9.71
C MET A 152 12.54 -13.80 -8.36
N ASP A 153 13.28 -14.65 -7.66
CA ASP A 153 12.86 -15.19 -6.37
C ASP A 153 12.95 -14.15 -5.24
N GLU A 154 13.95 -13.29 -5.27
CA GLU A 154 14.04 -12.13 -4.37
C GLU A 154 12.89 -11.14 -4.64
N THR A 155 12.55 -10.91 -5.90
CA THR A 155 11.41 -10.06 -6.29
C THR A 155 10.08 -10.65 -5.80
N LYS A 156 9.85 -11.97 -5.94
CA LYS A 156 8.64 -12.64 -5.43
C LYS A 156 8.49 -12.54 -3.92
N SER A 157 9.59 -12.55 -3.18
CA SER A 157 9.60 -12.49 -1.71
C SER A 157 9.77 -11.08 -1.14
N CYS A 158 9.75 -10.05 -1.98
CA CYS A 158 10.07 -8.68 -1.60
C CYS A 158 9.18 -8.12 -0.45
N PHE A 159 7.87 -8.40 -0.47
CA PHE A 159 6.99 -7.96 0.62
C PHE A 159 7.25 -8.71 1.92
N LEU A 160 7.59 -10.01 1.86
CA LEU A 160 7.97 -10.77 3.04
C LEU A 160 9.27 -10.23 3.66
N LEU A 161 10.24 -9.88 2.83
CA LEU A 161 11.46 -9.22 3.27
C LEU A 161 11.15 -7.89 3.97
N LEU A 162 10.37 -7.04 3.29
CA LEU A 162 10.09 -5.68 3.77
C LEU A 162 9.30 -5.71 5.09
N THR A 163 8.28 -6.57 5.21
CA THR A 163 7.52 -6.72 6.46
C THR A 163 8.39 -7.21 7.59
N ARG A 164 9.26 -8.19 7.36
CA ARG A 164 10.22 -8.67 8.37
C ARG A 164 11.17 -7.55 8.83
N MET A 165 11.73 -6.78 7.92
CA MET A 165 12.60 -5.66 8.27
C MET A 165 11.87 -4.59 9.08
N LEU A 166 10.63 -4.26 8.70
CA LEU A 166 9.76 -3.34 9.46
C LEU A 166 9.43 -3.86 10.86
N GLU A 167 9.14 -5.15 11.00
CA GLU A 167 8.87 -5.78 12.29
C GLU A 167 10.10 -5.76 13.20
N ILE A 168 11.29 -5.97 12.65
CA ILE A 168 12.55 -5.85 13.39
C ILE A 168 12.74 -4.41 13.89
N HIS A 169 12.51 -3.42 13.03
CA HIS A 169 12.72 -2.01 13.34
C HIS A 169 11.70 -1.47 14.35
N PHE A 170 10.41 -1.63 14.08
CA PHE A 170 9.33 -1.04 14.90
C PHE A 170 8.89 -1.93 16.06
N LYS A 171 9.32 -3.20 16.13
CA LYS A 171 8.85 -4.21 17.10
C LYS A 171 7.33 -4.39 17.09
N LYS A 172 6.73 -4.22 15.93
CA LYS A 172 5.28 -4.32 15.67
C LYS A 172 5.04 -5.00 14.34
N SER A 173 3.98 -5.80 14.27
CA SER A 173 3.59 -6.46 13.01
C SER A 173 3.21 -5.46 11.94
N ALA A 174 3.72 -5.67 10.74
CA ALA A 174 3.48 -4.82 9.60
C ALA A 174 2.15 -5.17 8.91
N VAL A 175 1.46 -4.15 8.38
CA VAL A 175 0.25 -4.29 7.58
C VAL A 175 0.59 -4.06 6.12
N VAL A 176 0.24 -5.02 5.25
CA VAL A 176 0.42 -4.90 3.80
C VAL A 176 -0.92 -4.59 3.15
N ILE A 177 -1.00 -3.50 2.41
CA ILE A 177 -2.17 -3.07 1.67
C ILE A 177 -1.85 -3.12 0.18
N LEU A 178 -2.51 -4.03 -0.55
CA LEU A 178 -2.31 -4.23 -1.98
C LEU A 178 -3.52 -3.76 -2.77
N ASP A 179 -3.31 -2.80 -3.67
CA ASP A 179 -4.35 -2.31 -4.58
C ASP A 179 -4.14 -2.87 -6.00
N GLU A 180 -5.25 -3.18 -6.69
CA GLU A 180 -5.27 -3.71 -8.06
C GLU A 180 -4.41 -4.99 -8.23
N TYR A 181 -4.42 -5.89 -7.24
CA TYR A 181 -3.63 -7.13 -7.26
C TYR A 181 -3.99 -8.06 -8.45
N ASP A 182 -5.18 -7.92 -9.01
CA ASP A 182 -5.69 -8.65 -10.16
C ASP A 182 -5.06 -8.17 -11.50
N ALA A 183 -4.45 -6.99 -11.55
CA ALA A 183 -3.79 -6.47 -12.75
C ALA A 183 -2.67 -7.40 -13.26
N VAL A 184 -1.95 -8.06 -12.37
CA VAL A 184 -0.87 -9.00 -12.71
C VAL A 184 -1.40 -10.30 -13.32
N SER A 185 -2.60 -10.74 -12.94
CA SER A 185 -3.20 -12.00 -13.45
C SER A 185 -3.62 -11.90 -14.92
N TYR A 186 -4.02 -10.72 -15.40
CA TYR A 186 -4.43 -10.51 -16.79
C TYR A 186 -3.26 -10.59 -17.79
N THR A 187 -2.05 -10.22 -17.40
CA THR A 187 -0.86 -10.31 -18.24
C THR A 187 -0.42 -11.76 -18.47
N HIS A 188 -0.58 -12.64 -17.47
CA HIS A 188 -0.28 -14.07 -17.62
C HIS A 188 -1.27 -14.80 -18.51
N LEU A 189 -2.56 -14.50 -18.45
CA LEU A 189 -3.58 -15.14 -19.28
C LEU A 189 -3.45 -14.72 -20.76
N ARG A 190 -3.20 -13.46 -21.06
CA ARG A 190 -2.99 -13.00 -22.45
C ARG A 190 -1.70 -13.54 -23.08
N ALA A 191 -0.63 -13.69 -22.31
CA ALA A 191 0.61 -14.29 -22.83
C ALA A 191 0.43 -15.77 -23.22
N HIS A 192 -0.44 -16.52 -22.53
CA HIS A 192 -0.77 -17.90 -22.87
C HIS A 192 -1.75 -18.00 -24.05
N GLU A 193 -2.70 -17.09 -24.20
CA GLU A 193 -3.65 -17.11 -25.32
C GLU A 193 -2.99 -16.77 -26.66
N THR A 194 -2.00 -15.89 -26.70
CA THR A 194 -1.25 -15.55 -27.93
C THR A 194 -0.29 -16.65 -28.38
N SER A 195 0.12 -17.57 -27.50
CA SER A 195 0.97 -18.71 -27.85
C SER A 195 0.17 -19.92 -28.37
N ALA A 196 -1.16 -19.93 -28.22
CA ALA A 196 -2.02 -21.03 -28.66
C ALA A 196 -2.61 -20.84 -30.07
N HIS A 197 -2.29 -19.75 -30.78
CA HIS A 197 -2.80 -19.40 -32.10
C HIS A 197 -1.71 -19.18 -33.16
N LEU A 198 -0.53 -19.85 -33.01
CA LEU A 198 0.50 -19.94 -34.06
C LEU A 198 0.72 -21.43 -34.42
#